data_0b6f085b93ae66ba0ed5f88cd12846da
#
_entry.id   0b6f085b93ae66ba0ed5f88cd12846da
#
_cell.length_a   1.000
_cell.length_b   1.000
_cell.length_c   1.000
_cell.angle_alpha   90.00
_cell.angle_beta   90.00
_cell.angle_gamma   90.00
#
_symmetry.space_group_name_H-M   'P 1'
#
loop_
_entity.id
_entity.type
_entity.pdbx_description
1 polymer ?
#
loop_
_entity_poly.entity_id
_entity_poly.type
_entity_poly.pdbx_seq_one_letter_code
_entity_poly.pdbx_strand_id
1 'polypeptide(L)'
;MRAEAITGVVRVGHTDIEIAPKFLNTADGSWQTVLWRILTVVEGGHVDDNLTTAHEVASLSMPDLLAEMFLASYAKGAARGVPRGYLTERASGPLLRGSLDMSRVGDWIARPWEVPYVADHLTDDTPLARLLRWTAECLAATVKAPGRARAVRDIASSLSHVGRLPPHLFEAQRISLGTQHQALETARVVGTLLLEGAGVHHARGEHALSGFLWNSDVIYENYIYWLCRRAASNRGERVSKTANKFGTVISGQGSLLQTTPDVVFRDSQGITVAVTDSKYKRFGSRPKAPDTYQVLTAGHVLGCQRISLTYPVALERDPTVWRVSSALGSKDIELTALPLNLMSLTLPHGHQILIDTIGNWLDRELFTEPLAKDL
;
A
#
# COMPACT_ATOMS: atom_id res chain seq x y z
N MET A 1 -27.25 0.58 -1.88
CA MET A 1 -25.98 1.21 -1.52
C MET A 1 -24.96 0.76 -2.55
N ARG A 2 -24.39 1.61 -3.38
CA ARG A 2 -23.28 1.20 -4.27
C ARG A 2 -21.99 1.21 -3.45
N ALA A 3 -21.32 0.08 -3.37
CA ALA A 3 -19.97 -0.01 -2.82
C ALA A 3 -18.99 0.62 -3.84
N GLU A 4 -18.98 1.96 -3.92
CA GLU A 4 -18.01 2.67 -4.76
C GLU A 4 -16.68 2.69 -4.02
N ALA A 5 -15.63 2.23 -4.68
CA ALA A 5 -14.25 2.27 -4.19
C ALA A 5 -13.93 1.45 -2.90
N ILE A 6 -14.67 0.36 -2.63
CA ILE A 6 -14.40 -0.51 -1.47
C ILE A 6 -14.16 -1.94 -1.97
N THR A 7 -13.18 -2.62 -1.38
CA THR A 7 -12.91 -4.06 -1.55
C THR A 7 -12.57 -4.70 -0.21
N GLY A 8 -12.83 -5.98 -0.04
CA GLY A 8 -12.53 -6.73 1.18
C GLY A 8 -13.62 -7.67 1.62
N VAL A 9 -13.73 -7.92 2.91
CA VAL A 9 -14.71 -8.82 3.52
C VAL A 9 -15.40 -8.16 4.70
N VAL A 10 -16.71 -8.32 4.79
CA VAL A 10 -17.53 -7.88 5.91
C VAL A 10 -18.41 -9.01 6.39
N ARG A 11 -18.43 -9.26 7.70
CA ARG A 11 -19.36 -10.17 8.35
C ARG A 11 -20.59 -9.42 8.82
N VAL A 12 -21.76 -9.82 8.34
CA VAL A 12 -23.06 -9.31 8.78
C VAL A 12 -23.82 -10.47 9.41
N GLY A 13 -23.89 -10.49 10.74
CA GLY A 13 -24.42 -11.61 11.50
C GLY A 13 -23.59 -12.89 11.27
N HIS A 14 -24.17 -13.90 10.62
CA HIS A 14 -23.50 -15.16 10.29
C HIS A 14 -23.04 -15.26 8.82
N THR A 15 -23.20 -14.19 8.04
CA THR A 15 -22.90 -14.17 6.61
C THR A 15 -21.70 -13.30 6.33
N ASP A 16 -20.70 -13.87 5.62
CA ASP A 16 -19.59 -13.10 5.09
C ASP A 16 -19.92 -12.61 3.70
N ILE A 17 -19.74 -11.32 3.48
CA ILE A 17 -19.92 -10.65 2.20
C ILE A 17 -18.52 -10.26 1.70
N GLU A 18 -18.08 -10.90 0.63
CA GLU A 18 -16.84 -10.54 -0.07
C GLU A 18 -17.14 -9.51 -1.15
N ILE A 19 -16.37 -8.42 -1.15
CA ILE A 19 -16.49 -7.32 -2.11
C ILE A 19 -15.23 -7.33 -2.97
N ALA A 20 -15.37 -7.85 -4.20
CA ALA A 20 -14.29 -7.89 -5.16
C ALA A 20 -14.01 -6.51 -5.77
N PRO A 21 -12.74 -6.23 -6.19
CA PRO A 21 -12.40 -5.06 -7.00
C PRO A 21 -13.21 -5.01 -8.30
N LYS A 22 -13.66 -3.83 -8.71
CA LYS A 22 -14.60 -3.62 -9.84
C LYS A 22 -14.17 -4.20 -11.18
N PHE A 23 -12.87 -4.38 -11.41
CA PHE A 23 -12.30 -4.73 -12.72
C PHE A 23 -11.71 -6.14 -12.76
N LEU A 24 -11.85 -6.89 -11.67
CA LEU A 24 -11.37 -8.26 -11.60
C LEU A 24 -12.52 -9.24 -11.80
N ASN A 25 -12.25 -10.36 -12.45
CA ASN A 25 -13.23 -11.42 -12.60
C ASN A 25 -13.46 -12.09 -11.24
N THR A 26 -14.72 -12.23 -10.86
CA THR A 26 -15.12 -12.83 -9.58
C THR A 26 -15.46 -14.32 -9.70
N ALA A 27 -15.63 -14.83 -10.93
CA ALA A 27 -16.15 -16.17 -11.14
C ALA A 27 -15.17 -17.29 -10.78
N ASP A 28 -13.86 -17.05 -10.84
CA ASP A 28 -12.82 -18.05 -10.65
C ASP A 28 -11.97 -17.85 -9.37
N GLY A 29 -12.33 -16.87 -8.52
CA GLY A 29 -11.59 -16.59 -7.28
C GLY A 29 -10.19 -15.97 -7.48
N SER A 30 -9.78 -15.68 -8.69
CA SER A 30 -8.45 -15.13 -8.99
C SER A 30 -8.23 -13.71 -8.46
N TRP A 31 -9.32 -12.97 -8.22
CA TRP A 31 -9.24 -11.60 -7.71
C TRP A 31 -8.60 -11.49 -6.32
N GLN A 32 -8.77 -12.50 -5.46
CA GLN A 32 -8.14 -12.51 -4.13
C GLN A 32 -6.62 -12.54 -4.26
N THR A 33 -6.10 -13.38 -5.16
CA THR A 33 -4.66 -13.46 -5.45
C THR A 33 -4.13 -12.14 -6.01
N VAL A 34 -4.85 -11.53 -6.96
CA VAL A 34 -4.47 -10.23 -7.55
C VAL A 34 -4.44 -9.14 -6.47
N LEU A 35 -5.50 -9.04 -5.68
CA LEU A 35 -5.59 -8.05 -4.61
C LEU A 35 -4.48 -8.25 -3.57
N TRP A 36 -4.24 -9.49 -3.16
CA TRP A 36 -3.16 -9.81 -2.24
C TRP A 36 -1.79 -9.35 -2.77
N ARG A 37 -1.45 -9.68 -4.02
CA ARG A 37 -0.17 -9.29 -4.63
C ARG A 37 0.00 -7.77 -4.68
N ILE A 38 -1.07 -7.04 -5.00
CA ILE A 38 -1.09 -5.57 -4.97
C ILE A 38 -0.82 -5.06 -3.55
N LEU A 39 -1.61 -5.51 -2.58
CA LEU A 39 -1.52 -5.08 -1.18
C LEU A 39 -0.13 -5.36 -0.60
N THR A 40 0.44 -6.53 -0.89
CA THR A 40 1.78 -6.90 -0.40
C THR A 40 2.85 -5.90 -0.83
N VAL A 41 2.89 -5.50 -2.10
CA VAL A 41 3.91 -4.58 -2.59
C VAL A 41 3.67 -3.14 -2.17
N VAL A 42 2.41 -2.75 -2.01
CA VAL A 42 2.02 -1.42 -1.52
C VAL A 42 2.50 -1.21 -0.08
N GLU A 43 2.39 -2.24 0.78
CA GLU A 43 2.87 -2.22 2.16
C GLU A 43 4.37 -2.52 2.31
N GLY A 44 5.11 -2.53 1.20
CA GLY A 44 6.56 -2.70 1.19
C GLY A 44 7.03 -4.15 1.34
N GLY A 45 6.11 -5.12 1.28
CA GLY A 45 6.44 -6.54 1.30
C GLY A 45 7.02 -7.03 -0.02
N HIS A 46 7.47 -8.28 -0.02
CA HIS A 46 7.97 -8.98 -1.18
C HIS A 46 7.03 -10.12 -1.55
N VAL A 47 6.64 -10.20 -2.81
CA VAL A 47 5.85 -11.33 -3.33
C VAL A 47 6.82 -12.42 -3.77
N ASP A 48 6.75 -13.58 -3.10
CA ASP A 48 7.44 -14.77 -3.56
C ASP A 48 6.58 -15.47 -4.63
N ASP A 49 7.02 -15.40 -5.88
CA ASP A 49 6.32 -16.01 -7.02
C ASP A 49 6.19 -17.54 -6.91
N ASN A 50 6.99 -18.18 -6.04
CA ASN A 50 6.95 -19.63 -5.81
C ASN A 50 5.90 -20.05 -4.78
N LEU A 51 5.37 -19.13 -3.96
CA LEU A 51 4.39 -19.46 -2.92
C LEU A 51 2.94 -19.59 -3.44
N THR A 52 2.69 -19.26 -4.69
CA THR A 52 1.36 -19.31 -5.30
C THR A 52 1.35 -20.25 -6.50
N THR A 53 1.17 -21.55 -6.26
CA THR A 53 0.54 -22.38 -7.28
C THR A 53 -0.91 -21.88 -7.43
N ALA A 54 -1.14 -21.11 -8.48
CA ALA A 54 -2.37 -20.33 -8.70
C ALA A 54 -3.68 -21.13 -8.58
N HIS A 55 -3.64 -22.45 -8.67
CA HIS A 55 -4.83 -23.33 -8.64
C HIS A 55 -5.34 -23.65 -7.23
N GLU A 56 -4.46 -23.78 -6.22
CA GLU A 56 -4.89 -24.09 -4.85
C GLU A 56 -5.40 -22.85 -4.12
N VAL A 57 -4.89 -21.68 -4.46
CA VAL A 57 -5.22 -20.39 -3.83
C VAL A 57 -6.52 -19.79 -4.40
N ALA A 58 -6.85 -20.08 -5.66
CA ALA A 58 -8.04 -19.54 -6.34
C ALA A 58 -9.37 -19.96 -5.69
N SER A 59 -9.37 -21.00 -4.87
CA SER A 59 -10.59 -21.49 -4.18
C SER A 59 -10.74 -20.98 -2.74
N LEU A 60 -9.76 -20.26 -2.21
CA LEU A 60 -9.78 -19.77 -0.83
C LEU A 60 -10.57 -18.47 -0.71
N SER A 61 -11.34 -18.35 0.37
CA SER A 61 -11.88 -17.05 0.76
C SER A 61 -10.74 -16.09 1.12
N MET A 62 -10.96 -14.77 1.02
CA MET A 62 -9.93 -13.79 1.38
C MET A 62 -9.39 -13.99 2.81
N PRO A 63 -10.21 -14.23 3.86
CA PRO A 63 -9.70 -14.54 5.19
C PRO A 63 -8.82 -15.79 5.24
N ASP A 64 -9.21 -16.85 4.53
CA ASP A 64 -8.44 -18.10 4.49
C ASP A 64 -7.10 -17.91 3.77
N LEU A 65 -7.06 -17.09 2.71
CA LEU A 65 -5.82 -16.73 2.02
C LEU A 65 -4.87 -15.94 2.92
N LEU A 66 -5.37 -14.91 3.59
CA LEU A 66 -4.57 -14.11 4.52
C LEU A 66 -4.03 -14.97 5.68
N ALA A 67 -4.85 -15.89 6.18
CA ALA A 67 -4.42 -16.82 7.22
C ALA A 67 -3.33 -17.76 6.73
N GLU A 68 -3.44 -18.34 5.55
CA GLU A 68 -2.43 -19.22 4.96
C GLU A 68 -1.08 -18.50 4.85
N MET A 69 -1.08 -17.29 4.33
CA MET A 69 0.13 -16.48 4.18
C MET A 69 0.73 -16.07 5.52
N PHE A 70 -0.12 -15.70 6.48
CA PHE A 70 0.31 -15.39 7.85
C PHE A 70 0.96 -16.62 8.51
N LEU A 71 0.30 -17.78 8.44
CA LEU A 71 0.79 -19.04 9.03
C LEU A 71 2.12 -19.48 8.42
N ALA A 72 2.23 -19.44 7.08
CA ALA A 72 3.46 -19.83 6.38
C ALA A 72 4.64 -18.91 6.75
N SER A 73 4.40 -17.60 6.81
CA SER A 73 5.40 -16.61 7.20
C SER A 73 5.80 -16.77 8.68
N TYR A 74 4.80 -16.91 9.57
CA TYR A 74 5.04 -17.08 11.00
C TYR A 74 5.83 -18.35 11.29
N ALA A 75 5.47 -19.49 10.70
CA ALA A 75 6.17 -20.75 10.89
C ALA A 75 7.65 -20.67 10.51
N LYS A 76 7.97 -19.98 9.38
CA LYS A 76 9.36 -19.78 8.95
C LYS A 76 10.10 -18.76 9.82
N GLY A 77 9.47 -17.65 10.13
CA GLY A 77 10.11 -16.50 10.77
C GLY A 77 10.22 -16.61 12.29
N ALA A 78 9.26 -17.26 12.94
CA ALA A 78 9.25 -17.48 14.38
C ALA A 78 9.96 -18.77 14.84
N ALA A 79 10.55 -19.54 13.93
CA ALA A 79 11.29 -20.75 14.28
C ALA A 79 12.43 -20.51 15.30
N ARG A 80 12.95 -19.29 15.37
CA ARG A 80 13.95 -18.83 16.34
C ARG A 80 13.38 -17.91 17.42
N GLY A 81 12.06 -17.88 17.57
CA GLY A 81 11.33 -16.95 18.42
C GLY A 81 10.98 -15.63 17.72
N VAL A 82 10.04 -14.90 18.29
CA VAL A 82 9.68 -13.55 17.84
C VAL A 82 10.79 -12.58 18.28
N PRO A 83 11.15 -11.58 17.47
CA PRO A 83 12.18 -10.62 17.83
C PRO A 83 11.87 -9.91 19.15
N ARG A 84 12.85 -9.91 20.04
CA ARG A 84 12.82 -9.14 21.28
C ARG A 84 13.29 -7.72 21.03
N GLY A 85 12.82 -6.81 21.86
CA GLY A 85 13.21 -5.40 21.83
C GLY A 85 13.68 -4.91 23.18
N TYR A 86 14.29 -3.75 23.19
CA TYR A 86 14.62 -3.05 24.42
C TYR A 86 13.55 -1.99 24.71
N LEU A 87 13.01 -2.02 25.91
CA LEU A 87 12.13 -0.99 26.43
C LEU A 87 12.92 -0.13 27.42
N THR A 88 13.06 1.15 27.12
CA THR A 88 13.65 2.11 28.03
C THR A 88 12.62 2.48 29.10
N GLU A 89 12.87 2.09 30.32
CA GLU A 89 12.00 2.37 31.47
C GLU A 89 12.64 3.43 32.39
N ARG A 90 11.82 4.39 32.81
CA ARG A 90 12.17 5.33 33.87
C ARG A 90 11.58 4.86 35.18
N ALA A 91 12.43 4.48 36.11
CA ALA A 91 12.01 3.94 37.38
C ALA A 91 12.79 4.59 38.53
N SER A 92 12.40 4.27 39.77
CA SER A 92 13.17 4.61 40.98
C SER A 92 13.26 3.38 41.86
N GLY A 93 14.36 3.24 42.58
CA GLY A 93 14.56 2.10 43.47
C GLY A 93 15.79 2.25 44.34
N PRO A 94 16.04 1.30 45.24
CA PRO A 94 17.15 1.37 46.20
C PRO A 94 18.52 1.18 45.54
N LEU A 95 18.57 0.71 44.29
CA LEU A 95 19.78 0.47 43.51
C LEU A 95 19.67 1.15 42.16
N LEU A 96 20.78 1.77 41.71
CA LEU A 96 20.89 2.28 40.36
C LEU A 96 20.91 1.12 39.37
N ARG A 97 19.94 1.12 38.44
CA ARG A 97 19.89 0.20 37.30
C ARG A 97 19.98 1.02 36.00
N GLY A 98 21.02 0.81 35.23
CA GLY A 98 21.26 1.60 34.01
C GLY A 98 21.90 2.97 34.31
N SER A 99 21.35 4.06 33.77
CA SER A 99 21.87 5.42 33.94
C SER A 99 20.99 6.25 34.91
N LEU A 100 21.62 7.16 35.65
CA LEU A 100 20.90 8.07 36.55
C LEU A 100 19.98 9.00 35.75
N ASP A 101 18.71 9.10 36.15
CA ASP A 101 17.77 10.07 35.55
C ASP A 101 17.98 11.46 36.14
N MET A 102 18.84 12.25 35.51
CA MET A 102 19.16 13.61 35.96
C MET A 102 17.96 14.55 35.92
N SER A 103 16.92 14.26 35.15
CA SER A 103 15.69 15.08 35.12
C SER A 103 14.88 14.95 36.40
N ARG A 104 15.12 13.89 37.19
CA ARG A 104 14.44 13.58 38.46
C ARG A 104 15.38 13.63 39.67
N VAL A 105 16.50 14.31 39.56
CA VAL A 105 17.48 14.46 40.65
C VAL A 105 16.86 15.13 41.89
N GLY A 106 15.89 16.02 41.71
CA GLY A 106 15.13 16.65 42.78
C GLY A 106 14.32 15.65 43.65
N ASP A 107 13.74 14.62 42.99
CA ASP A 107 13.04 13.52 43.66
C ASP A 107 14.01 12.72 44.56
N TRP A 108 15.23 12.51 44.06
CA TRP A 108 16.28 11.78 44.78
C TRP A 108 16.77 12.56 46.01
N ILE A 109 16.93 13.89 45.91
CA ILE A 109 17.29 14.74 47.05
C ILE A 109 16.20 14.63 48.15
N ALA A 110 14.92 14.60 47.77
CA ALA A 110 13.81 14.46 48.69
C ALA A 110 13.69 13.04 49.28
N ARG A 111 14.11 12.02 48.53
CA ARG A 111 14.03 10.58 48.90
C ARG A 111 15.36 9.87 48.59
N PRO A 112 16.40 10.05 49.42
CA PRO A 112 17.74 9.53 49.13
C PRO A 112 17.86 8.01 48.96
N TRP A 113 16.86 7.27 49.43
CA TRP A 113 16.76 5.82 49.31
C TRP A 113 16.12 5.33 47.98
N GLU A 114 15.61 6.23 47.15
CA GLU A 114 15.02 5.96 45.86
C GLU A 114 15.81 6.64 44.75
N VAL A 115 16.80 5.95 44.21
CA VAL A 115 17.61 6.47 43.11
C VAL A 115 16.77 6.43 41.81
N PRO A 116 16.51 7.57 41.14
CA PRO A 116 15.84 7.59 39.85
C PRO A 116 16.80 7.15 38.75
N TYR A 117 16.38 6.23 37.91
CA TYR A 117 17.21 5.72 36.84
C TYR A 117 16.42 5.48 35.54
N VAL A 118 17.17 5.42 34.45
CA VAL A 118 16.71 4.99 33.15
C VAL A 118 17.44 3.69 32.82
N ALA A 119 16.68 2.63 32.59
CA ALA A 119 17.22 1.31 32.26
C ALA A 119 16.53 0.72 31.06
N ASP A 120 17.31 0.00 30.23
CA ASP A 120 16.77 -0.76 29.12
C ASP A 120 16.49 -2.19 29.57
N HIS A 121 15.25 -2.62 29.40
CA HIS A 121 14.79 -3.98 29.68
C HIS A 121 14.55 -4.71 28.38
N LEU A 122 15.10 -5.92 28.25
CA LEU A 122 14.78 -6.80 27.16
C LEU A 122 13.34 -7.31 27.34
N THR A 123 12.50 -7.09 26.34
CA THR A 123 11.09 -7.47 26.39
C THR A 123 10.67 -8.24 25.14
N ASP A 124 9.75 -9.17 25.34
CA ASP A 124 9.04 -9.84 24.25
C ASP A 124 7.84 -9.01 23.76
N ASP A 125 7.40 -8.02 24.55
CA ASP A 125 6.27 -7.16 24.23
C ASP A 125 6.69 -6.01 23.30
N THR A 126 6.99 -6.36 22.06
CA THR A 126 7.40 -5.43 20.99
C THR A 126 6.21 -5.04 20.12
N PRO A 127 6.28 -3.91 19.38
CA PRO A 127 5.26 -3.54 18.39
C PRO A 127 4.98 -4.66 17.38
N LEU A 128 6.01 -5.38 16.92
CA LEU A 128 5.85 -6.53 16.04
C LEU A 128 5.09 -7.67 16.73
N ALA A 129 5.47 -8.04 17.95
CA ALA A 129 4.82 -9.12 18.68
C ALA A 129 3.34 -8.82 18.94
N ARG A 130 3.02 -7.57 19.32
CA ARG A 130 1.63 -7.09 19.47
C ARG A 130 0.85 -7.16 18.17
N LEU A 131 1.48 -6.75 17.05
CA LEU A 131 0.87 -6.84 15.72
C LEU A 131 0.57 -8.30 15.36
N LEU A 132 1.53 -9.21 15.53
CA LEU A 132 1.37 -10.63 15.21
C LEU A 132 0.26 -11.28 16.07
N ARG A 133 0.22 -10.98 17.38
CA ARG A 133 -0.84 -11.46 18.27
C ARG A 133 -2.21 -10.98 17.82
N TRP A 134 -2.36 -9.68 17.61
CA TRP A 134 -3.62 -9.08 17.19
C TRP A 134 -4.08 -9.62 15.83
N THR A 135 -3.15 -9.79 14.88
CA THR A 135 -3.42 -10.39 13.58
C THR A 135 -3.96 -11.81 13.71
N ALA A 136 -3.34 -12.62 14.56
CA ALA A 136 -3.80 -13.98 14.82
C ALA A 136 -5.20 -14.00 15.46
N GLU A 137 -5.50 -13.11 16.41
CA GLU A 137 -6.83 -12.97 17.03
C GLU A 137 -7.89 -12.57 15.98
N CYS A 138 -7.59 -11.61 15.10
CA CYS A 138 -8.48 -11.17 14.01
C CYS A 138 -8.76 -12.29 13.00
N LEU A 139 -7.72 -12.98 12.55
CA LEU A 139 -7.86 -14.09 11.60
C LEU A 139 -8.63 -15.25 12.23
N ALA A 140 -8.41 -15.58 13.51
CA ALA A 140 -9.14 -16.62 14.22
C ALA A 140 -10.66 -16.37 14.27
N ALA A 141 -11.08 -15.11 14.23
CA ALA A 141 -12.49 -14.71 14.22
C ALA A 141 -13.13 -14.77 12.83
N THR A 142 -12.34 -14.74 11.75
CA THR A 142 -12.85 -14.59 10.37
C THR A 142 -12.64 -15.80 9.48
N VAL A 143 -11.63 -16.63 9.76
CA VAL A 143 -11.27 -17.83 8.98
C VAL A 143 -12.33 -18.90 9.09
N LYS A 144 -12.70 -19.51 7.94
CA LYS A 144 -13.72 -20.54 7.86
C LYS A 144 -13.17 -21.97 7.99
N ALA A 145 -11.95 -22.20 7.49
CA ALA A 145 -11.32 -23.52 7.53
C ALA A 145 -10.93 -23.89 8.97
N PRO A 146 -11.50 -24.96 9.58
CA PRO A 146 -11.28 -25.29 11.00
C PRO A 146 -9.82 -25.50 11.37
N GLY A 147 -9.04 -26.13 10.48
CA GLY A 147 -7.60 -26.36 10.69
C GLY A 147 -6.80 -25.04 10.77
N ARG A 148 -7.05 -24.10 9.85
CA ARG A 148 -6.43 -22.77 9.86
C ARG A 148 -6.87 -21.96 11.08
N ALA A 149 -8.18 -21.96 11.39
CA ALA A 149 -8.70 -21.29 12.57
C ALA A 149 -8.06 -21.81 13.88
N ARG A 150 -7.76 -23.09 13.96
CA ARG A 150 -7.02 -23.68 15.08
C ARG A 150 -5.58 -23.19 15.09
N ALA A 151 -4.88 -23.27 13.98
CA ALA A 151 -3.47 -22.89 13.89
C ALA A 151 -3.25 -21.41 14.25
N VAL A 152 -4.10 -20.50 13.78
CA VAL A 152 -3.99 -19.06 14.15
C VAL A 152 -4.32 -18.83 15.63
N ARG A 153 -5.26 -19.58 16.23
CA ARG A 153 -5.53 -19.53 17.68
C ARG A 153 -4.36 -20.03 18.51
N ASP A 154 -3.67 -21.06 18.04
CA ASP A 154 -2.48 -21.58 18.72
C ASP A 154 -1.38 -20.51 18.74
N ILE A 155 -1.19 -19.77 17.63
CA ILE A 155 -0.28 -18.61 17.60
C ILE A 155 -0.71 -17.52 18.57
N ALA A 156 -1.98 -17.10 18.55
CA ALA A 156 -2.50 -16.10 19.47
C ALA A 156 -2.27 -16.49 20.93
N SER A 157 -2.46 -17.79 21.25
CA SER A 157 -2.24 -18.34 22.58
C SER A 157 -0.76 -18.35 22.95
N SER A 158 0.14 -18.68 22.04
CA SER A 158 1.59 -18.64 22.26
C SER A 158 2.11 -17.24 22.57
N LEU A 159 1.44 -16.21 22.04
CA LEU A 159 1.73 -14.79 22.27
C LEU A 159 0.89 -14.17 23.41
N SER A 160 0.26 -14.96 24.27
CA SER A 160 -0.63 -14.47 25.34
C SER A 160 0.06 -13.56 26.36
N HIS A 161 1.39 -13.68 26.51
CA HIS A 161 2.24 -12.85 27.36
C HIS A 161 2.52 -11.45 26.79
N VAL A 162 2.24 -11.21 25.50
CA VAL A 162 2.42 -9.94 24.80
C VAL A 162 1.17 -9.06 25.01
N GLY A 163 1.30 -7.74 24.97
CA GLY A 163 0.19 -6.79 25.08
C GLY A 163 -0.88 -7.02 23.99
N ARG A 164 -2.16 -6.79 24.37
CA ARG A 164 -3.31 -7.03 23.48
C ARG A 164 -3.54 -5.92 22.47
N LEU A 165 -3.14 -4.69 22.81
CA LEU A 165 -3.37 -3.55 21.92
C LEU A 165 -2.36 -3.60 20.76
N PRO A 166 -2.81 -3.59 19.51
CA PRO A 166 -1.91 -3.51 18.38
C PRO A 166 -1.18 -2.16 18.36
N PRO A 167 -0.04 -2.05 17.67
CA PRO A 167 0.59 -0.77 17.43
C PRO A 167 -0.31 0.12 16.54
N HIS A 168 -0.07 1.43 16.56
CA HIS A 168 -0.71 2.31 15.58
C HIS A 168 -0.29 1.93 14.15
N LEU A 169 -1.17 2.17 13.17
CA LEU A 169 -0.89 1.85 11.76
C LEU A 169 0.45 2.42 11.28
N PHE A 170 0.72 3.69 11.60
CA PHE A 170 1.98 4.35 11.25
C PHE A 170 3.21 3.66 11.86
N GLU A 171 3.10 3.13 13.05
CA GLU A 171 4.17 2.37 13.73
C GLU A 171 4.33 1.00 13.07
N ALA A 172 3.23 0.30 12.80
CA ALA A 172 3.22 -1.00 12.14
C ALA A 172 3.90 -0.96 10.75
N GLN A 173 3.63 0.08 9.96
CA GLN A 173 4.24 0.30 8.64
C GLN A 173 5.75 0.54 8.71
N ARG A 174 6.26 1.05 9.83
CA ARG A 174 7.68 1.36 10.04
C ARG A 174 8.46 0.28 10.77
N ILE A 175 7.83 -0.82 11.16
CA ILE A 175 8.54 -1.96 11.77
C ILE A 175 9.58 -2.48 10.77
N SER A 176 10.84 -2.40 11.14
CA SER A 176 11.96 -2.93 10.35
C SER A 176 12.38 -4.29 10.91
N LEU A 177 12.48 -5.28 10.04
CA LEU A 177 12.92 -6.62 10.39
C LEU A 177 14.42 -6.78 10.12
N GLY A 178 15.15 -7.25 11.11
CA GLY A 178 16.53 -7.68 10.90
C GLY A 178 16.58 -8.90 9.95
N THR A 179 17.72 -9.11 9.30
CA THR A 179 17.94 -10.19 8.29
C THR A 179 17.50 -11.56 8.78
N GLN A 180 17.73 -11.87 10.06
CA GLN A 180 17.35 -13.14 10.68
C GLN A 180 15.83 -13.35 10.83
N HIS A 181 15.05 -12.29 10.78
CA HIS A 181 13.59 -12.31 10.93
C HIS A 181 12.84 -11.87 9.65
N GLN A 182 13.56 -11.75 8.53
CA GLN A 182 12.99 -11.34 7.25
C GLN A 182 11.80 -12.22 6.81
N ALA A 183 11.79 -13.48 7.23
CA ALA A 183 10.67 -14.39 6.95
C ALA A 183 9.35 -13.99 7.62
N LEU A 184 9.36 -13.10 8.64
CA LEU A 184 8.14 -12.53 9.25
C LEU A 184 7.55 -11.35 8.43
N GLU A 185 8.19 -10.94 7.34
CA GLU A 185 7.76 -9.77 6.57
C GLU A 185 6.32 -9.92 6.05
N THR A 186 5.98 -11.07 5.46
CA THR A 186 4.61 -11.34 5.00
C THR A 186 3.60 -11.31 6.16
N ALA A 187 3.95 -11.85 7.34
CA ALA A 187 3.07 -11.79 8.51
C ALA A 187 2.88 -10.35 9.01
N ARG A 188 3.93 -9.52 8.98
CA ARG A 188 3.86 -8.09 9.29
C ARG A 188 2.93 -7.36 8.31
N VAL A 189 3.10 -7.63 7.00
CA VAL A 189 2.25 -7.04 5.95
C VAL A 189 0.78 -7.41 6.16
N VAL A 190 0.47 -8.70 6.39
CA VAL A 190 -0.91 -9.13 6.70
C VAL A 190 -1.47 -8.36 7.89
N GLY A 191 -0.70 -8.22 8.97
CA GLY A 191 -1.13 -7.49 10.16
C GLY A 191 -1.37 -6.00 9.87
N THR A 192 -0.48 -5.36 9.14
CA THR A 192 -0.62 -3.94 8.76
C THR A 192 -1.87 -3.71 7.91
N LEU A 193 -2.11 -4.59 6.92
CA LEU A 193 -3.30 -4.54 6.08
C LEU A 193 -4.60 -4.71 6.86
N LEU A 194 -4.62 -5.63 7.82
CA LEU A 194 -5.78 -5.80 8.69
C LEU A 194 -6.01 -4.58 9.58
N LEU A 195 -4.96 -3.92 10.08
CA LEU A 195 -5.06 -2.67 10.83
C LEU A 195 -5.63 -1.54 9.97
N GLU A 196 -5.17 -1.39 8.74
CA GLU A 196 -5.68 -0.40 7.80
C GLU A 196 -7.17 -0.64 7.50
N GLY A 197 -7.53 -1.88 7.19
CA GLY A 197 -8.93 -2.27 6.91
C GLY A 197 -9.85 -2.14 8.12
N ALA A 198 -9.37 -2.41 9.33
CA ALA A 198 -10.13 -2.24 10.57
C ALA A 198 -10.36 -0.76 10.93
N GLY A 199 -9.42 0.12 10.59
CA GLY A 199 -9.51 1.56 10.86
C GLY A 199 -10.70 2.25 10.18
N VAL A 200 -11.19 1.71 9.08
CA VAL A 200 -12.37 2.25 8.36
C VAL A 200 -13.68 2.03 9.14
N HIS A 201 -13.72 1.10 10.08
CA HIS A 201 -14.96 0.69 10.76
C HIS A 201 -15.17 1.25 12.19
N HIS A 202 -14.13 1.74 12.84
CA HIS A 202 -14.25 2.26 14.21
C HIS A 202 -15.00 3.60 14.31
N ALA A 203 -15.36 4.23 13.20
CA ALA A 203 -15.97 5.57 13.18
C ALA A 203 -17.50 5.60 13.17
N ARG A 204 -18.22 4.47 13.05
CA ARG A 204 -19.70 4.47 12.97
C ARG A 204 -20.36 3.26 13.63
N GLY A 205 -20.74 3.41 14.89
CA GLY A 205 -21.87 2.68 15.53
C GLY A 205 -21.51 1.45 16.34
N GLU A 206 -22.38 1.14 17.31
CA GLU A 206 -22.28 0.14 18.39
C GLU A 206 -22.26 -1.35 17.96
N HIS A 207 -22.15 -1.66 16.70
CA HIS A 207 -22.03 -3.05 16.22
C HIS A 207 -20.61 -3.27 15.66
N ALA A 208 -19.83 -4.08 16.36
CA ALA A 208 -18.54 -4.58 15.87
C ALA A 208 -18.78 -5.40 14.59
N LEU A 209 -18.68 -4.77 13.43
CA LEU A 209 -18.60 -5.46 12.16
C LEU A 209 -17.23 -6.16 12.11
N SER A 210 -17.22 -7.48 12.24
CA SER A 210 -16.01 -8.28 12.03
C SER A 210 -15.71 -8.29 10.54
N GLY A 211 -14.61 -7.65 10.12
CA GLY A 211 -14.22 -7.63 8.72
C GLY A 211 -13.14 -6.58 8.45
N PHE A 212 -12.67 -6.57 7.23
CA PHE A 212 -11.69 -5.61 6.77
C PHE A 212 -12.06 -5.13 5.37
N LEU A 213 -12.10 -3.83 5.22
CA LEU A 213 -12.41 -3.15 3.98
C LEU A 213 -11.32 -2.15 3.66
N TRP A 214 -10.91 -2.12 2.40
CA TRP A 214 -9.92 -1.18 1.89
C TRP A 214 -10.53 -0.29 0.84
N ASN A 215 -9.97 0.92 0.71
CA ASN A 215 -10.33 1.83 -0.37
C ASN A 215 -9.58 1.42 -1.66
N SER A 216 -10.33 0.91 -2.64
CA SER A 216 -9.77 0.41 -3.90
C SER A 216 -9.10 1.50 -4.75
N ASP A 217 -9.58 2.76 -4.67
CA ASP A 217 -8.99 3.86 -5.42
C ASP A 217 -7.59 4.16 -4.87
N VAL A 218 -7.47 4.22 -3.53
CA VAL A 218 -6.18 4.45 -2.84
C VAL A 218 -5.20 3.31 -3.08
N ILE A 219 -5.69 2.05 -2.97
CA ILE A 219 -4.85 0.87 -3.26
C ILE A 219 -4.32 0.93 -4.68
N TYR A 220 -5.18 1.22 -5.66
CA TYR A 220 -4.78 1.28 -7.06
C TYR A 220 -3.77 2.40 -7.31
N GLU A 221 -4.02 3.59 -6.77
CA GLU A 221 -3.11 4.74 -6.87
C GLU A 221 -1.72 4.42 -6.29
N ASN A 222 -1.66 3.85 -5.08
CA ASN A 222 -0.41 3.44 -4.44
C ASN A 222 0.32 2.35 -5.25
N TYR A 223 -0.45 1.43 -5.85
CA TYR A 223 0.10 0.39 -6.70
C TYR A 223 0.69 0.95 -7.99
N ILE A 224 0.00 1.88 -8.66
CA ILE A 224 0.53 2.59 -9.83
C ILE A 224 1.82 3.35 -9.47
N TYR A 225 1.82 4.04 -8.34
CA TYR A 225 3.03 4.71 -7.86
C TYR A 225 4.20 3.73 -7.67
N TRP A 226 3.94 2.56 -7.09
CA TRP A 226 4.95 1.50 -6.91
C TRP A 226 5.47 0.97 -8.25
N LEU A 227 4.59 0.66 -9.21
CA LEU A 227 4.96 0.20 -10.55
C LEU A 227 5.83 1.24 -11.27
N CYS A 228 5.39 2.50 -11.26
CA CYS A 228 6.10 3.62 -11.88
C CYS A 228 7.48 3.82 -11.25
N ARG A 229 7.60 3.69 -9.93
CA ARG A 229 8.89 3.78 -9.22
C ARG A 229 9.84 2.67 -9.66
N ARG A 230 9.36 1.46 -9.87
CA ARG A 230 10.17 0.33 -10.37
C ARG A 230 10.60 0.54 -11.82
N ALA A 231 9.67 0.93 -12.70
CA ALA A 231 9.97 1.23 -14.09
C ALA A 231 11.01 2.37 -14.22
N ALA A 232 10.84 3.45 -13.46
CA ALA A 232 11.77 4.57 -13.42
C ALA A 232 13.17 4.18 -12.92
N SER A 233 13.23 3.36 -11.85
CA SER A 233 14.50 2.90 -11.27
C SER A 233 15.34 2.12 -12.28
N ASN A 234 14.71 1.30 -13.12
CA ASN A 234 15.38 0.55 -14.18
C ASN A 234 15.99 1.46 -15.27
N ARG A 235 15.58 2.73 -15.32
CA ARG A 235 16.01 3.74 -16.31
C ARG A 235 16.90 4.83 -15.71
N GLY A 236 17.20 4.77 -14.42
CA GLY A 236 17.92 5.83 -13.71
C GLY A 236 17.09 7.11 -13.47
N GLU A 237 15.78 7.03 -13.64
CA GLU A 237 14.81 8.09 -13.40
C GLU A 237 14.28 8.04 -11.96
N ARG A 238 13.65 9.12 -11.51
CA ARG A 238 13.01 9.22 -10.20
C ARG A 238 11.54 9.55 -10.35
N VAL A 239 10.73 9.08 -9.43
CA VAL A 239 9.32 9.45 -9.35
C VAL A 239 9.02 10.24 -8.09
N SER A 240 8.05 11.15 -8.21
CA SER A 240 7.54 11.92 -7.07
C SER A 240 6.04 12.13 -7.19
N LYS A 241 5.40 12.30 -6.02
CA LYS A 241 4.01 12.77 -5.90
C LYS A 241 4.07 14.08 -5.14
N THR A 242 4.18 15.19 -5.86
CA THR A 242 4.37 16.52 -5.25
C THR A 242 3.39 17.52 -5.86
N ALA A 243 2.80 18.35 -5.00
CA ALA A 243 1.99 19.47 -5.43
C ALA A 243 2.85 20.49 -6.17
N ASN A 244 2.45 20.85 -7.38
CA ASN A 244 3.14 21.80 -8.23
C ASN A 244 2.28 23.06 -8.35
N LYS A 245 2.79 24.18 -7.85
CA LYS A 245 2.12 25.48 -7.87
C LYS A 245 2.26 26.12 -9.25
N PHE A 246 1.17 26.63 -9.81
CA PHE A 246 1.18 27.27 -11.13
C PHE A 246 0.42 28.60 -11.19
N GLY A 247 -0.22 29.01 -10.09
CA GLY A 247 -0.88 30.31 -10.02
C GLY A 247 -0.73 30.93 -8.65
N THR A 248 -0.55 32.25 -8.62
CA THR A 248 -0.46 33.07 -7.41
C THR A 248 -1.66 33.99 -7.30
N VAL A 249 -2.06 34.30 -6.08
CA VAL A 249 -3.12 35.29 -5.83
C VAL A 249 -2.56 36.70 -6.13
N ILE A 250 -3.14 37.42 -7.09
CA ILE A 250 -2.76 38.79 -7.43
C ILE A 250 -3.60 39.77 -6.63
N SER A 251 -4.89 39.46 -6.40
CA SER A 251 -5.80 40.31 -5.61
C SER A 251 -6.91 39.45 -4.98
N GLY A 252 -7.44 39.91 -3.83
CA GLY A 252 -8.49 39.19 -3.10
C GLY A 252 -7.96 38.11 -2.14
N GLN A 253 -8.87 37.34 -1.54
CA GLN A 253 -8.53 36.19 -0.65
C GLN A 253 -8.66 34.90 -1.45
N GLY A 254 -7.60 34.08 -1.44
CA GLY A 254 -7.61 32.81 -2.13
C GLY A 254 -6.35 31.98 -1.83
N SER A 255 -6.41 30.70 -2.18
CA SER A 255 -5.25 29.79 -2.13
C SER A 255 -4.50 29.80 -3.47
N LEU A 256 -3.24 29.37 -3.43
CA LEU A 256 -2.43 29.17 -4.63
C LEU A 256 -3.05 28.07 -5.52
N LEU A 257 -3.05 28.29 -6.83
CA LEU A 257 -3.43 27.24 -7.78
C LEU A 257 -2.31 26.20 -7.85
N GLN A 258 -2.69 24.95 -7.73
CA GLN A 258 -1.74 23.83 -7.76
C GLN A 258 -2.32 22.62 -8.49
N THR A 259 -1.45 21.79 -9.05
CA THR A 259 -1.77 20.47 -9.58
C THR A 259 -0.95 19.42 -8.85
N THR A 260 -1.56 18.27 -8.56
CA THR A 260 -0.90 17.17 -7.88
C THR A 260 -1.21 15.89 -8.65
N PRO A 261 -0.48 15.62 -9.74
CA PRO A 261 -0.59 14.34 -10.42
C PRO A 261 -0.08 13.21 -9.53
N ASP A 262 -0.60 12.01 -9.73
CA ASP A 262 -0.24 10.85 -8.91
C ASP A 262 1.23 10.47 -9.05
N VAL A 263 1.81 10.62 -10.27
CA VAL A 263 3.21 10.32 -10.53
C VAL A 263 3.82 11.32 -11.51
N VAL A 264 4.96 11.88 -11.13
CA VAL A 264 5.83 12.71 -11.98
C VAL A 264 7.17 12.01 -12.13
N PHE A 265 7.54 11.68 -13.37
CA PHE A 265 8.85 11.11 -13.70
C PHE A 265 9.85 12.23 -13.98
N ARG A 266 11.02 12.12 -13.40
CA ARG A 266 12.13 13.06 -13.57
C ARG A 266 13.39 12.32 -13.94
N ASP A 267 14.14 12.88 -14.88
CA ASP A 267 15.47 12.40 -15.21
C ASP A 267 16.50 12.71 -14.09
N SER A 268 17.75 12.34 -14.33
CA SER A 268 18.88 12.59 -13.42
C SER A 268 19.16 14.09 -13.19
N GLN A 269 18.72 14.95 -14.10
CA GLN A 269 18.86 16.41 -14.00
C GLN A 269 17.65 17.08 -13.34
N GLY A 270 16.61 16.31 -13.01
CA GLY A 270 15.37 16.79 -12.39
C GLY A 270 14.35 17.35 -13.39
N ILE A 271 14.59 17.17 -14.70
CA ILE A 271 13.64 17.57 -15.75
C ILE A 271 12.49 16.57 -15.78
N THR A 272 11.26 17.07 -15.90
CA THR A 272 10.07 16.21 -16.01
C THR A 272 10.04 15.55 -17.41
N VAL A 273 10.09 14.23 -17.44
CA VAL A 273 10.08 13.45 -18.69
C VAL A 273 8.71 12.84 -19.00
N ALA A 274 7.93 12.53 -17.97
CA ALA A 274 6.56 12.02 -18.10
C ALA A 274 5.71 12.33 -16.88
N VAL A 275 4.40 12.36 -17.08
CA VAL A 275 3.40 12.51 -16.00
C VAL A 275 2.31 11.47 -16.19
N THR A 276 1.90 10.80 -15.13
CA THR A 276 0.74 9.90 -15.16
C THR A 276 -0.19 10.15 -13.97
N ASP A 277 -1.47 9.89 -14.21
CA ASP A 277 -2.50 9.97 -13.20
C ASP A 277 -3.34 8.69 -13.22
N SER A 278 -3.61 8.10 -12.07
CA SER A 278 -4.30 6.82 -11.96
C SER A 278 -5.81 7.01 -11.91
N LYS A 279 -6.54 6.18 -12.64
CA LYS A 279 -8.00 6.25 -12.70
C LYS A 279 -8.61 4.89 -12.47
N TYR A 280 -9.08 4.64 -11.26
CA TYR A 280 -9.79 3.41 -10.91
C TYR A 280 -11.22 3.40 -11.47
N LYS A 281 -11.32 3.45 -12.80
CA LYS A 281 -12.57 3.54 -13.56
C LYS A 281 -12.52 2.64 -14.78
N ARG A 282 -13.71 2.26 -15.30
CA ARG A 282 -13.79 1.62 -16.62
C ARG A 282 -13.41 2.63 -17.69
N PHE A 283 -12.44 2.26 -18.49
CA PHE A 283 -12.08 3.00 -19.68
C PHE A 283 -13.05 2.65 -20.83
N GLY A 284 -13.65 3.68 -21.41
CA GLY A 284 -14.50 3.53 -22.61
C GLY A 284 -13.69 3.63 -23.91
N SER A 285 -14.17 4.41 -24.87
CA SER A 285 -13.46 4.73 -26.11
C SER A 285 -12.51 5.93 -25.95
N ARG A 286 -12.77 6.79 -24.98
CA ARG A 286 -11.97 7.98 -24.66
C ARG A 286 -11.99 8.28 -23.16
N PRO A 287 -10.96 8.98 -22.62
CA PRO A 287 -10.97 9.49 -21.26
C PRO A 287 -12.13 10.46 -21.02
N LYS A 288 -12.59 10.57 -19.78
CA LYS A 288 -13.57 11.60 -19.41
C LYS A 288 -12.89 12.98 -19.41
N ALA A 289 -13.63 14.02 -19.84
CA ALA A 289 -13.11 15.38 -19.94
C ALA A 289 -12.44 15.91 -18.65
N PRO A 290 -13.01 15.73 -17.44
CA PRO A 290 -12.33 16.17 -16.22
C PRO A 290 -10.96 15.49 -15.99
N ASP A 291 -10.86 14.18 -16.24
CA ASP A 291 -9.61 13.44 -16.09
C ASP A 291 -8.56 13.92 -17.11
N THR A 292 -9.01 14.14 -18.35
CA THR A 292 -8.17 14.69 -19.43
C THR A 292 -7.64 16.08 -19.07
N TYR A 293 -8.50 16.99 -18.62
CA TYR A 293 -8.08 18.34 -18.25
C TYR A 293 -7.12 18.35 -17.07
N GLN A 294 -7.31 17.48 -16.09
CA GLN A 294 -6.44 17.36 -14.94
C GLN A 294 -5.01 17.01 -15.36
N VAL A 295 -4.84 15.96 -16.19
CA VAL A 295 -3.51 15.50 -16.59
C VAL A 295 -2.87 16.42 -17.64
N LEU A 296 -3.66 17.03 -18.52
CA LEU A 296 -3.17 18.05 -19.47
C LEU A 296 -2.66 19.30 -18.73
N THR A 297 -3.38 19.77 -17.72
CA THR A 297 -2.92 20.87 -16.87
C THR A 297 -1.60 20.53 -16.20
N ALA A 298 -1.47 19.31 -15.66
CA ALA A 298 -0.23 18.87 -15.03
C ALA A 298 0.93 18.82 -16.04
N GLY A 299 0.71 18.25 -17.25
CA GLY A 299 1.69 18.23 -18.33
C GLY A 299 2.13 19.63 -18.74
N HIS A 300 1.19 20.54 -18.93
CA HIS A 300 1.49 21.93 -19.30
C HIS A 300 2.29 22.66 -18.22
N VAL A 301 1.84 22.58 -16.96
CA VAL A 301 2.51 23.22 -15.80
C VAL A 301 3.93 22.72 -15.59
N LEU A 302 4.17 21.44 -15.86
CA LEU A 302 5.47 20.80 -15.69
C LEU A 302 6.34 20.81 -16.97
N GLY A 303 5.84 21.41 -18.05
CA GLY A 303 6.54 21.49 -19.34
C GLY A 303 6.77 20.12 -19.99
N CYS A 304 5.89 19.15 -19.71
CA CYS A 304 6.02 17.76 -20.13
C CYS A 304 5.13 17.43 -21.33
N GLN A 305 5.72 16.80 -22.36
CA GLN A 305 4.99 16.41 -23.57
C GLN A 305 4.38 15.00 -23.48
N ARG A 306 4.86 14.14 -22.57
CA ARG A 306 4.37 12.77 -22.38
C ARG A 306 3.52 12.68 -21.15
N ILE A 307 2.22 12.45 -21.35
CA ILE A 307 1.29 12.27 -20.23
C ILE A 307 0.44 11.02 -20.42
N SER A 308 0.01 10.42 -19.33
CA SER A 308 -0.91 9.28 -19.39
C SER A 308 -1.96 9.28 -18.29
N LEU A 309 -3.05 8.55 -18.58
CA LEU A 309 -4.07 8.12 -17.64
C LEU A 309 -4.03 6.60 -17.57
N THR A 310 -3.72 6.03 -16.41
CA THR A 310 -3.66 4.57 -16.23
C THR A 310 -5.01 4.03 -15.77
N TYR A 311 -5.46 2.95 -16.42
CA TYR A 311 -6.76 2.30 -16.14
C TYR A 311 -6.57 0.82 -15.84
N PRO A 312 -7.21 0.26 -14.78
CA PRO A 312 -7.22 -1.17 -14.55
C PRO A 312 -8.11 -1.87 -15.58
N VAL A 313 -7.64 -2.95 -16.15
CA VAL A 313 -8.40 -3.84 -17.04
C VAL A 313 -8.21 -5.28 -16.61
N ALA A 314 -9.19 -6.14 -16.97
CA ALA A 314 -9.10 -7.58 -16.71
C ALA A 314 -8.64 -8.38 -17.95
N LEU A 315 -8.60 -7.76 -19.12
CA LEU A 315 -8.16 -8.35 -20.37
C LEU A 315 -7.12 -7.43 -21.01
N GLU A 316 -6.24 -8.04 -21.79
CA GLU A 316 -5.25 -7.28 -22.53
C GLU A 316 -5.92 -6.33 -23.52
N ARG A 317 -5.41 -5.11 -23.56
CA ARG A 317 -5.90 -4.04 -24.41
C ARG A 317 -4.75 -3.12 -24.78
N ASP A 318 -4.68 -2.74 -26.03
CA ASP A 318 -3.68 -1.81 -26.53
C ASP A 318 -3.89 -0.39 -25.97
N PRO A 319 -2.81 0.34 -25.69
CA PRO A 319 -2.87 1.75 -25.35
C PRO A 319 -3.49 2.58 -26.47
N THR A 320 -4.31 3.56 -26.11
CA THR A 320 -4.83 4.55 -27.07
C THR A 320 -4.11 5.88 -26.88
N VAL A 321 -3.65 6.47 -27.95
CA VAL A 321 -2.79 7.66 -27.92
C VAL A 321 -3.44 8.77 -28.71
N TRP A 322 -3.46 9.97 -28.11
CA TRP A 322 -3.92 11.19 -28.75
C TRP A 322 -2.79 12.22 -28.77
N ARG A 323 -2.71 12.94 -29.86
CA ARG A 323 -1.90 14.15 -29.97
C ARG A 323 -2.77 15.35 -29.66
N VAL A 324 -2.39 16.11 -28.67
CA VAL A 324 -3.09 17.32 -28.24
C VAL A 324 -2.27 18.52 -28.69
N SER A 325 -2.76 19.22 -29.72
CA SER A 325 -2.10 20.40 -30.24
C SER A 325 -2.34 21.62 -29.37
N SER A 326 -1.29 22.42 -29.20
CA SER A 326 -1.37 23.68 -28.48
C SER A 326 -1.56 24.84 -29.45
N ALA A 327 -2.64 25.62 -29.25
CA ALA A 327 -2.94 26.82 -30.07
C ALA A 327 -1.94 27.98 -29.87
N LEU A 328 -1.13 27.94 -28.81
CA LEU A 328 -0.25 29.03 -28.36
C LEU A 328 1.23 28.82 -28.68
N GLY A 329 1.57 27.93 -29.63
CA GLY A 329 2.96 27.69 -30.04
C GLY A 329 3.79 26.91 -29.02
N SER A 330 3.20 26.34 -27.96
CA SER A 330 3.83 25.36 -27.11
C SER A 330 3.87 24.02 -27.85
N LYS A 331 4.80 23.16 -27.43
CA LYS A 331 4.94 21.83 -28.05
C LYS A 331 3.68 21.00 -27.83
N ASP A 332 3.33 20.18 -28.81
CA ASP A 332 2.23 19.22 -28.71
C ASP A 332 2.44 18.27 -27.54
N ILE A 333 1.33 17.86 -26.92
CA ILE A 333 1.32 16.90 -25.82
C ILE A 333 0.79 15.56 -26.33
N GLU A 334 1.48 14.48 -26.01
CA GLU A 334 1.02 13.12 -26.23
C GLU A 334 0.28 12.61 -25.01
N LEU A 335 -1.04 12.43 -25.13
CA LEU A 335 -1.90 11.83 -24.09
C LEU A 335 -2.10 10.35 -24.39
N THR A 336 -1.72 9.48 -23.48
CA THR A 336 -1.92 8.04 -23.57
C THR A 336 -2.95 7.57 -22.56
N ALA A 337 -4.01 6.88 -22.99
CA ALA A 337 -4.76 6.01 -22.10
C ALA A 337 -4.04 4.66 -22.03
N LEU A 338 -3.46 4.37 -20.87
CA LEU A 338 -2.62 3.20 -20.63
C LEU A 338 -3.41 2.14 -19.82
N PRO A 339 -3.94 1.09 -20.49
CA PRO A 339 -4.60 0.01 -19.78
C PRO A 339 -3.57 -0.89 -19.12
N LEU A 340 -3.80 -1.26 -17.86
CA LEU A 340 -2.98 -2.19 -17.10
C LEU A 340 -3.78 -3.44 -16.78
N ASN A 341 -3.41 -4.56 -17.40
CA ASN A 341 -4.09 -5.84 -17.18
C ASN A 341 -3.71 -6.42 -15.82
N LEU A 342 -4.54 -6.16 -14.81
CA LEU A 342 -4.29 -6.63 -13.45
C LEU A 342 -4.37 -8.17 -13.33
N MET A 343 -5.02 -8.87 -14.26
CA MET A 343 -5.04 -10.34 -14.27
C MET A 343 -3.66 -10.94 -14.58
N SER A 344 -2.73 -10.19 -15.16
CA SER A 344 -1.33 -10.60 -15.26
C SER A 344 -0.72 -10.97 -13.90
N LEU A 345 -1.24 -10.42 -12.81
CA LEU A 345 -0.80 -10.73 -11.45
C LEU A 345 -1.17 -12.16 -11.00
N THR A 346 -1.96 -12.91 -11.74
CA THR A 346 -2.17 -14.35 -11.50
C THR A 346 -1.02 -15.20 -12.06
N LEU A 347 -0.20 -14.61 -12.93
CA LEU A 347 0.92 -15.28 -13.59
C LEU A 347 2.22 -15.11 -12.79
N PRO A 348 3.19 -16.04 -12.91
CA PRO A 348 4.57 -15.79 -12.49
C PRO A 348 5.08 -14.49 -13.10
N HIS A 349 5.87 -13.73 -12.34
CA HIS A 349 6.41 -12.43 -12.77
C HIS A 349 5.36 -11.38 -13.21
N GLY A 350 4.10 -11.51 -12.76
CA GLY A 350 3.00 -10.61 -13.16
C GLY A 350 3.28 -9.13 -12.89
N HIS A 351 3.98 -8.80 -11.81
CA HIS A 351 4.43 -7.43 -11.55
C HIS A 351 5.41 -6.93 -12.61
N GLN A 352 6.34 -7.79 -13.07
CA GLN A 352 7.31 -7.42 -14.09
C GLN A 352 6.62 -7.09 -15.42
N ILE A 353 5.60 -7.86 -15.80
CA ILE A 353 4.81 -7.59 -17.02
C ILE A 353 4.22 -6.17 -16.97
N LEU A 354 3.67 -5.76 -15.83
CA LEU A 354 3.10 -4.43 -15.67
C LEU A 354 4.18 -3.33 -15.59
N ILE A 355 5.33 -3.61 -14.99
CA ILE A 355 6.48 -2.70 -14.99
C ILE A 355 6.98 -2.47 -16.41
N ASP A 356 7.10 -3.54 -17.21
CA ASP A 356 7.53 -3.47 -18.62
C ASP A 356 6.51 -2.71 -19.47
N THR A 357 5.21 -2.87 -19.21
CA THR A 357 4.16 -2.08 -19.89
C THR A 357 4.36 -0.57 -19.67
N ILE A 358 4.67 -0.16 -18.44
CA ILE A 358 4.97 1.25 -18.12
C ILE A 358 6.30 1.66 -18.75
N GLY A 359 7.33 0.80 -18.70
CA GLY A 359 8.63 1.03 -19.32
C GLY A 359 8.49 1.27 -20.83
N ASN A 360 7.78 0.40 -21.54
CA ASN A 360 7.52 0.53 -22.98
C ASN A 360 6.78 1.83 -23.32
N TRP A 361 5.84 2.28 -22.47
CA TRP A 361 5.21 3.59 -22.63
C TRP A 361 6.23 4.73 -22.48
N LEU A 362 7.13 4.66 -21.51
CA LEU A 362 8.18 5.66 -21.31
C LEU A 362 9.19 5.69 -22.47
N ASP A 363 9.52 4.53 -23.06
CA ASP A 363 10.50 4.39 -24.15
C ASP A 363 9.96 4.76 -25.52
N ARG A 364 8.66 4.82 -25.67
CA ARG A 364 8.04 5.13 -26.95
C ARG A 364 8.52 6.48 -27.47
N GLU A 365 8.90 6.57 -28.75
CA GLU A 365 9.21 7.84 -29.39
C GLU A 365 7.98 8.76 -29.43
N LEU A 366 8.16 10.02 -29.09
CA LEU A 366 7.12 11.03 -29.25
C LEU A 366 6.92 11.34 -30.73
N PHE A 367 5.69 11.66 -31.12
CA PHE A 367 5.40 12.07 -32.50
C PHE A 367 6.20 13.33 -32.87
N THR A 368 7.11 13.22 -33.84
CA THR A 368 7.98 14.32 -34.31
C THR A 368 7.41 15.04 -35.52
N GLU A 369 6.48 14.41 -36.28
CA GLU A 369 5.90 15.02 -37.47
C GLU A 369 4.82 16.06 -37.13
N PRO A 370 4.83 17.26 -37.76
CA PRO A 370 3.75 18.21 -37.61
C PRO A 370 2.44 17.62 -38.14
N LEU A 371 1.33 17.83 -37.43
CA LEU A 371 0.00 17.53 -37.93
C LEU A 371 -0.18 18.28 -39.25
N ALA A 372 -0.45 17.55 -40.35
CA ALA A 372 -0.98 18.18 -41.55
C ALA A 372 -2.22 18.97 -41.13
N LYS A 373 -2.24 20.25 -41.46
CA LYS A 373 -3.38 21.16 -41.18
C LYS A 373 -4.54 20.84 -42.12
N ASP A 374 -5.20 19.70 -41.86
CA ASP A 374 -6.47 19.33 -42.47
C ASP A 374 -7.56 19.43 -41.38
N LEU A 375 -8.06 20.62 -41.19
CA LEU A 375 -9.32 20.92 -40.56
C LEU A 375 -10.01 22.00 -41.41
#